data_e8a003c6893fb0bf334a529908b15917
#
_entry.id   e8a003c6893fb0bf334a529908b15917
#
_cell.length_a   1.000
_cell.length_b   1.000
_cell.length_c   1.000
_cell.angle_alpha   90.00
_cell.angle_beta   90.00
_cell.angle_gamma   90.00
#
_symmetry.space_group_name_H-M   'P 1'
#
loop_
_entity.id
_entity.type
_entity.pdbx_description
1 polymer ?
#
loop_
_entity_poly.entity_id
_entity_poly.type
_entity_poly.pdbx_seq_one_letter_code
_entity_poly.pdbx_strand_id
1 'polypeptide(L)'
;MTASPSQRALGFIRRILAKDDDIVEEEPAETGAASIASIRVRDKVHLIGTVKETSSTPEGWQVELSDDTGTVTVLWMGRIAIPGIEVGTTMHIWGRVASRRMEMLIYNPVYAIQAPKQ
;
A
#
# COMPACT_ATOMS: atom_id res chain seq x y z
N MET A 1 -23.82 6.58 -18.01
CA MET A 1 -23.31 6.59 -16.69
C MET A 1 -21.82 6.32 -16.66
N THR A 2 -21.14 7.13 -16.03
CA THR A 2 -19.71 6.98 -16.01
C THR A 2 -19.29 6.07 -14.88
N ALA A 3 -18.16 5.44 -15.06
CA ALA A 3 -17.56 4.70 -13.98
C ALA A 3 -17.29 5.64 -12.82
N SER A 4 -17.33 5.10 -11.63
CA SER A 4 -17.01 5.90 -10.48
C SER A 4 -15.56 6.36 -10.57
N PRO A 5 -15.23 7.45 -9.93
CA PRO A 5 -13.83 7.89 -9.94
C PRO A 5 -12.86 6.83 -9.44
N SER A 6 -13.29 6.04 -8.47
CA SER A 6 -12.39 5.02 -7.97
C SER A 6 -12.17 3.93 -9.00
N GLN A 7 -13.17 3.58 -9.77
CA GLN A 7 -12.97 2.59 -10.82
C GLN A 7 -12.02 3.11 -11.87
N ARG A 8 -12.15 4.37 -12.20
CA ARG A 8 -11.25 4.93 -13.17
C ARG A 8 -9.83 5.00 -12.65
N ALA A 9 -9.69 5.35 -11.40
CA ALA A 9 -8.36 5.38 -10.80
C ALA A 9 -7.74 4.00 -10.84
N LEU A 10 -8.51 2.99 -10.54
CA LEU A 10 -7.98 1.63 -10.55
C LEU A 10 -7.56 1.20 -11.95
N GLY A 11 -8.23 1.73 -12.97
CA GLY A 11 -7.87 1.38 -14.32
C GLY A 11 -6.51 1.89 -14.72
N PHE A 12 -6.00 2.90 -14.04
CA PHE A 12 -4.69 3.45 -14.35
C PHE A 12 -3.61 2.95 -13.43
N ILE A 13 -3.96 2.14 -12.47
CA ILE A 13 -3.02 1.72 -11.46
C ILE A 13 -2.52 0.33 -11.81
N ARG A 14 -1.21 0.20 -11.85
CA ARG A 14 -0.59 -1.07 -12.09
C ARG A 14 -0.27 -1.71 -10.76
N ARG A 15 -0.73 -2.92 -10.57
CA ARG A 15 -0.47 -3.64 -9.35
C ARG A 15 0.79 -4.45 -9.51
N ILE A 16 1.68 -4.33 -8.57
CA ILE A 16 2.97 -4.97 -8.62
C ILE A 16 3.16 -5.76 -7.34
N LEU A 17 3.55 -7.00 -7.47
CA LEU A 17 3.90 -7.78 -6.29
C LEU A 17 5.25 -7.31 -5.80
N ALA A 18 5.32 -7.03 -4.53
CA ALA A 18 6.55 -6.50 -3.95
C ALA A 18 7.68 -7.51 -4.01
N LYS A 19 7.33 -8.76 -4.11
CA LYS A 19 8.30 -9.80 -4.13
C LYS A 19 8.55 -10.20 -5.54
N ASP A 20 9.72 -10.17 -5.94
CA ASP A 20 10.16 -10.44 -7.25
C ASP A 20 9.57 -9.55 -8.28
N ASP A 21 9.75 -9.83 -9.46
CA ASP A 21 9.53 -8.87 -10.51
C ASP A 21 8.20 -9.07 -11.21
N ASP A 22 7.35 -9.83 -10.61
CA ASP A 22 6.09 -10.14 -11.26
C ASP A 22 5.16 -8.97 -11.20
N ILE A 23 4.61 -8.64 -12.32
CA ILE A 23 3.58 -7.63 -12.41
C ILE A 23 2.28 -8.36 -12.65
N VAL A 24 1.35 -8.17 -11.75
CA VAL A 24 0.09 -8.84 -11.83
C VAL A 24 -0.96 -7.82 -12.22
N GLU A 25 -1.59 -8.06 -13.34
CA GLU A 25 -2.61 -7.16 -13.82
C GLU A 25 -3.95 -7.78 -13.57
N GLU A 26 -4.34 -7.81 -12.34
CA GLU A 26 -5.67 -8.28 -12.02
C GLU A 26 -6.31 -7.26 -11.13
N GLU A 27 -7.59 -7.23 -11.18
CA GLU A 27 -8.34 -6.26 -10.42
C GLU A 27 -8.29 -6.62 -8.95
N PRO A 28 -8.09 -5.66 -8.08
CA PRO A 28 -8.21 -5.94 -6.67
C PRO A 28 -9.64 -6.24 -6.32
N ALA A 29 -9.83 -6.93 -5.20
CA ALA A 29 -11.15 -7.16 -4.71
C ALA A 29 -11.84 -5.83 -4.54
N GLU A 30 -13.12 -5.85 -4.80
CA GLU A 30 -13.90 -4.63 -4.73
C GLU A 30 -14.23 -4.32 -3.29
N THR A 31 -13.23 -4.02 -2.53
CA THR A 31 -13.47 -3.59 -1.17
C THR A 31 -13.08 -2.14 -1.11
N GLY A 32 -13.92 -1.33 -0.55
CA GLY A 32 -13.59 0.06 -0.37
C GLY A 32 -12.38 0.18 0.52
N ALA A 33 -11.68 1.28 0.37
CA ALA A 33 -10.53 1.53 1.20
C ALA A 33 -10.97 1.76 2.63
N ALA A 34 -10.25 1.16 3.56
CA ALA A 34 -10.50 1.35 4.98
C ALA A 34 -9.66 2.50 5.48
N SER A 35 -10.07 3.08 6.61
CA SER A 35 -9.23 4.08 7.24
C SER A 35 -8.14 3.36 8.04
N ILE A 36 -6.97 3.96 8.06
CA ILE A 36 -5.84 3.34 8.76
C ILE A 36 -6.17 3.18 10.24
N ALA A 37 -6.90 4.13 10.81
CA ALA A 37 -7.24 4.04 12.23
C ALA A 37 -8.17 2.88 12.55
N SER A 38 -8.81 2.30 11.56
CA SER A 38 -9.81 1.26 11.81
C SER A 38 -9.30 -0.16 11.62
N ILE A 39 -8.06 -0.34 11.18
CA ILE A 39 -7.59 -1.67 10.85
C ILE A 39 -7.30 -2.48 12.10
N ARG A 40 -7.42 -3.78 11.96
CA ARG A 40 -7.16 -4.71 13.07
C ARG A 40 -6.27 -5.82 12.58
N VAL A 41 -5.54 -6.39 13.52
CA VAL A 41 -4.66 -7.51 13.21
C VAL A 41 -5.47 -8.62 12.55
N ARG A 42 -4.91 -9.16 11.47
CA ARG A 42 -5.47 -10.25 10.66
C ARG A 42 -6.47 -9.81 9.63
N ASP A 43 -6.89 -8.55 9.64
CA ASP A 43 -7.77 -8.07 8.60
C ASP A 43 -7.07 -8.07 7.25
N LYS A 44 -7.82 -8.39 6.22
CA LYS A 44 -7.39 -8.12 4.86
C LYS A 44 -7.91 -6.74 4.52
N VAL A 45 -7.02 -5.86 4.14
CA VAL A 45 -7.42 -4.47 3.99
C VAL A 45 -6.95 -3.91 2.66
N HIS A 46 -7.66 -2.90 2.22
CA HIS A 46 -7.25 -2.03 1.14
C HIS A 46 -7.09 -0.65 1.76
N LEU A 47 -5.90 -0.11 1.68
CA LEU A 47 -5.63 1.21 2.25
C LEU A 47 -5.12 2.13 1.15
N ILE A 48 -5.46 3.40 1.29
CA ILE A 48 -4.94 4.44 0.41
C ILE A 48 -4.25 5.45 1.31
N GLY A 49 -3.02 5.75 1.02
CA GLY A 49 -2.32 6.70 1.85
C GLY A 49 -1.16 7.34 1.15
N THR A 50 -0.53 8.26 1.85
CA THR A 50 0.63 8.98 1.36
C THR A 50 1.84 8.52 2.13
N VAL A 51 2.94 8.31 1.42
CA VAL A 51 4.19 7.90 2.03
C VAL A 51 4.76 9.07 2.81
N LYS A 52 4.97 8.87 4.09
CA LYS A 52 5.56 9.90 4.95
C LYS A 52 7.04 9.70 5.14
N GLU A 53 7.48 8.46 5.14
CA GLU A 53 8.85 8.15 5.44
C GLU A 53 9.22 6.84 4.80
N THR A 54 10.45 6.71 4.35
CA THR A 54 10.96 5.46 3.82
C THR A 54 12.28 5.17 4.48
N SER A 55 12.59 3.89 4.65
CA SER A 55 13.90 3.53 5.16
C SER A 55 14.25 2.12 4.72
N SER A 56 15.54 1.93 4.49
CA SER A 56 16.09 0.63 4.17
C SER A 56 16.54 0.01 5.48
N THR A 57 15.97 -1.13 5.80
CA THR A 57 16.29 -1.80 7.06
C THR A 57 16.90 -3.16 6.74
N PRO A 58 17.50 -3.82 7.72
CA PRO A 58 18.01 -5.17 7.47
C PRO A 58 16.94 -6.13 7.01
N GLU A 59 15.68 -5.86 7.33
CA GLU A 59 14.60 -6.75 6.91
C GLU A 59 14.10 -6.41 5.51
N GLY A 60 14.19 -5.17 5.10
CA GLY A 60 13.69 -4.78 3.80
C GLY A 60 13.38 -3.31 3.71
N TRP A 61 12.56 -2.97 2.72
CA TRP A 61 12.17 -1.58 2.47
C TRP A 61 10.94 -1.25 3.30
N GLN A 62 11.10 -0.32 4.21
CA GLN A 62 10.05 0.03 5.15
C GLN A 62 9.49 1.39 4.83
N VAL A 63 8.19 1.49 4.89
CA VAL A 63 7.47 2.70 4.51
C VAL A 63 6.44 3.02 5.58
N GLU A 64 6.36 4.30 5.94
CA GLU A 64 5.28 4.78 6.79
C GLU A 64 4.21 5.36 5.88
N LEU A 65 3.05 4.76 5.90
CA LEU A 65 1.94 5.17 5.07
C LEU A 65 0.87 5.82 5.93
N SER A 66 0.39 6.96 5.51
CA SER A 66 -0.48 7.77 6.34
C SER A 66 -1.72 8.21 5.59
N ASP A 67 -2.84 8.22 6.26
CA ASP A 67 -4.03 8.90 5.75
C ASP A 67 -4.48 9.90 6.81
N ASP A 68 -5.67 10.46 6.66
CA ASP A 68 -6.15 11.46 7.61
C ASP A 68 -6.36 10.89 9.00
N THR A 69 -6.43 9.58 9.14
CA THR A 69 -6.81 8.96 10.40
C THR A 69 -5.65 8.38 11.18
N GLY A 70 -4.53 8.11 10.51
CA GLY A 70 -3.41 7.50 11.21
C GLY A 70 -2.29 7.10 10.27
N THR A 71 -1.36 6.33 10.81
CA THR A 71 -0.18 5.89 10.08
C THR A 71 0.02 4.40 10.33
N VAL A 72 0.46 3.70 9.29
CA VAL A 72 0.76 2.28 9.41
C VAL A 72 2.11 2.01 8.77
N THR A 73 2.82 1.04 9.31
CA THR A 73 4.11 0.63 8.77
C THR A 73 3.89 -0.47 7.74
N VAL A 74 4.56 -0.34 6.61
CA VAL A 74 4.52 -1.33 5.55
C VAL A 74 5.95 -1.78 5.30
N LEU A 75 6.14 -3.08 5.18
CA LEU A 75 7.49 -3.62 5.02
C LEU A 75 7.52 -4.60 3.86
N TRP A 76 8.32 -4.28 2.85
CA TRP A 76 8.57 -5.20 1.75
C TRP A 76 9.88 -5.91 2.04
N MET A 77 9.78 -7.14 2.47
CA MET A 77 10.92 -7.88 2.94
C MET A 77 11.87 -8.21 1.80
N GLY A 78 13.15 -8.11 2.09
CA GLY A 78 14.15 -8.45 1.10
C GLY A 78 14.38 -7.42 0.03
N ARG A 79 13.71 -6.28 0.09
CA ARG A 79 13.89 -5.21 -0.91
C ARG A 79 14.72 -4.10 -0.30
N ILE A 80 15.60 -3.53 -1.10
CA ILE A 80 16.39 -2.40 -0.66
C ILE A 80 15.63 -1.11 -0.87
N ALA A 81 14.93 -1.04 -1.97
CA ALA A 81 14.11 0.11 -2.31
C ALA A 81 13.14 -0.32 -3.39
N ILE A 82 12.05 0.41 -3.53
CA ILE A 82 11.08 0.14 -4.59
C ILE A 82 10.92 1.42 -5.38
N PRO A 83 11.23 1.40 -6.66
CA PRO A 83 11.13 2.60 -7.47
C PRO A 83 9.73 3.17 -7.46
N GLY A 84 9.63 4.47 -7.32
CA GLY A 84 8.35 5.15 -7.31
C GLY A 84 7.73 5.30 -5.95
N ILE A 85 8.18 4.56 -4.96
CA ILE A 85 7.66 4.68 -3.61
C ILE A 85 8.58 5.61 -2.84
N GLU A 86 8.20 6.86 -2.77
CA GLU A 86 9.00 7.91 -2.15
C GLU A 86 8.12 8.77 -1.30
N VAL A 87 8.72 9.54 -0.43
CA VAL A 87 7.97 10.47 0.40
C VAL A 87 7.10 11.35 -0.50
N GLY A 88 5.83 11.43 -0.16
CA GLY A 88 4.86 12.21 -0.94
C GLY A 88 4.05 11.41 -1.92
N THR A 89 4.44 10.17 -2.18
CA THR A 89 3.71 9.33 -3.11
C THR A 89 2.39 8.87 -2.50
N THR A 90 1.32 8.99 -3.27
CA THR A 90 0.04 8.42 -2.86
C THR A 90 -0.08 7.04 -3.48
N MET A 91 -0.46 6.08 -2.69
CA MET A 91 -0.51 4.72 -3.19
C MET A 91 -1.61 3.92 -2.52
N HIS A 92 -1.99 2.87 -3.18
CA HIS A 92 -2.91 1.89 -2.65
C HIS A 92 -2.12 0.67 -2.22
N ILE A 93 -2.55 0.04 -1.15
CA ILE A 93 -1.99 -1.26 -0.80
C ILE A 93 -3.11 -2.21 -0.43
N TRP A 94 -2.88 -3.48 -0.70
CA TRP A 94 -3.81 -4.55 -0.38
C TRP A 94 -3.02 -5.62 0.34
N GLY A 95 -3.41 -5.92 1.56
CA GLY A 95 -2.67 -6.92 2.31
C GLY A 95 -3.36 -7.26 3.61
N ARG A 96 -2.66 -8.06 4.39
CA ARG A 96 -3.19 -8.50 5.67
C ARG A 96 -2.41 -7.84 6.78
N VAL A 97 -3.12 -7.36 7.77
CA VAL A 97 -2.52 -6.67 8.90
C VAL A 97 -1.90 -7.68 9.84
N ALA A 98 -0.67 -7.43 10.22
CA ALA A 98 0.07 -8.27 11.16
C ALA A 98 0.47 -7.45 12.37
N SER A 99 0.96 -8.12 13.39
CA SER A 99 1.41 -7.46 14.58
C SER A 99 2.83 -7.91 14.90
N ARG A 100 3.67 -6.97 15.28
CA ARG A 100 5.02 -7.26 15.70
C ARG A 100 5.34 -6.30 16.85
N ARG A 101 5.62 -6.87 18.01
CA ARG A 101 5.98 -6.07 19.17
C ARG A 101 4.94 -5.00 19.46
N MET A 102 3.68 -5.41 19.39
CA MET A 102 2.54 -4.54 19.68
C MET A 102 2.34 -3.43 18.66
N GLU A 103 3.03 -3.53 17.55
CA GLU A 103 2.87 -2.57 16.48
C GLU A 103 2.22 -3.27 15.30
N MET A 104 1.26 -2.61 14.68
CA MET A 104 0.63 -3.17 13.51
C MET A 104 1.40 -2.81 12.27
N LEU A 105 1.58 -3.78 11.40
CA LEU A 105 2.24 -3.52 10.14
C LEU A 105 1.72 -4.47 9.08
N ILE A 106 2.06 -4.19 7.84
CA ILE A 106 1.63 -4.99 6.71
C ILE A 106 2.87 -5.43 5.96
N TYR A 107 3.03 -6.76 5.83
CA TYR A 107 4.18 -7.33 5.15
C TYR A 107 3.85 -7.59 3.69
N ASN A 108 4.72 -7.14 2.80
CA ASN A 108 4.67 -7.50 1.39
C ASN A 108 3.31 -7.34 0.74
N PRO A 109 2.66 -6.19 0.90
CA PRO A 109 1.36 -6.02 0.26
C PRO A 109 1.50 -5.88 -1.24
N VAL A 110 0.43 -6.18 -1.95
CA VAL A 110 0.31 -5.77 -3.33
C VAL A 110 0.07 -4.26 -3.30
N TYR A 111 0.65 -3.55 -4.23
CA TYR A 111 0.51 -2.09 -4.19
C TYR A 111 0.30 -1.53 -5.59
N ALA A 112 -0.16 -0.30 -5.62
CA ALA A 112 -0.31 0.45 -6.85
C ALA A 112 -0.04 1.90 -6.53
N ILE A 113 0.78 2.52 -7.36
CA ILE A 113 1.13 3.92 -7.17
C ILE A 113 0.13 4.76 -7.94
N GLN A 114 -0.45 5.74 -7.27
CA GLN A 114 -1.40 6.60 -7.91
C GLN A 114 -0.66 7.64 -8.73
N ALA A 115 -1.05 7.77 -9.99
CA ALA A 115 -0.40 8.73 -10.85
C ALA A 115 -0.68 10.14 -10.33
N PRO A 116 0.30 11.03 -10.45
CA PRO A 116 0.07 12.40 -10.04
C PRO A 116 -0.98 13.04 -10.90
N LYS A 117 -1.73 13.93 -10.31
CA LYS A 117 -2.71 14.68 -11.05
C LYS A 117 -2.03 15.75 -11.88
N GLN A 118 -2.56 15.94 -13.05
CA GLN A 118 -2.04 16.97 -13.93
C GLN A 118 -2.83 18.24 -13.77
#